data_b517ae4dfda3a22a008cf6b24171bb3c
#
_entry.id   b517ae4dfda3a22a008cf6b24171bb3c
#
_cell.length_a   1.000
_cell.length_b   1.000
_cell.length_c   1.000
_cell.angle_alpha   90.00
_cell.angle_beta   90.00
_cell.angle_gamma   90.00
#
_symmetry.space_group_name_H-M   'P 1'
#
loop_
_entity.id
_entity.type
_entity.pdbx_description
1 polymer ?
#
loop_
_entity_poly.entity_id
_entity_poly.type
_entity_poly.pdbx_seq_one_letter_code
_entity_poly.pdbx_strand_id
1 'polypeptide(L)'
;MEINLNINGKKVAIEAEGDMPLLWAIRDFVSLTGTKFGCGIGQCGACTVLIDGKPIRSCTLPVSAASGKITTIEGLSENNDHPVQQAWIEAQVPQCGYCQSGQILNAVALLEQNPSPSDEEIHRAMDGVLCRCGTYPRIRKAIQIASK
;
A
#
# COMPACT_ATOMS: atom_id res chain seq x y z
N MET A 1 0.98 -7.04 -25.37
CA MET A 1 1.19 -5.64 -25.77
C MET A 1 2.15 -4.95 -24.80
N GLU A 2 2.92 -4.03 -25.30
CA GLU A 2 3.85 -3.30 -24.43
C GLU A 2 3.10 -2.29 -23.58
N ILE A 3 3.33 -2.36 -22.27
CA ILE A 3 2.71 -1.48 -21.29
C ILE A 3 3.81 -0.76 -20.53
N ASN A 4 3.73 0.57 -20.50
CA ASN A 4 4.69 1.41 -19.80
C ASN A 4 4.14 1.86 -18.46
N LEU A 5 4.86 1.58 -17.39
CA LEU A 5 4.50 1.90 -16.01
C LEU A 5 5.57 2.80 -15.39
N ASN A 6 5.14 3.68 -14.50
CA ASN A 6 6.06 4.47 -13.65
C ASN A 6 5.94 3.94 -12.22
N ILE A 7 6.90 3.12 -11.81
CA ILE A 7 6.87 2.47 -10.51
C ILE A 7 8.08 2.93 -9.69
N ASN A 8 7.81 3.54 -8.55
CA ASN A 8 8.84 4.04 -7.61
C ASN A 8 9.84 4.96 -8.31
N GLY A 9 9.34 5.84 -9.18
CA GLY A 9 10.17 6.81 -9.90
C GLY A 9 10.91 6.26 -11.11
N LYS A 10 10.72 4.99 -11.46
CA LYS A 10 11.36 4.35 -12.61
C LYS A 10 10.34 4.01 -13.68
N LYS A 11 10.68 4.28 -14.93
CA LYS A 11 9.87 3.85 -16.08
C LYS A 11 10.20 2.40 -16.40
N VAL A 12 9.19 1.56 -16.41
CA VAL A 12 9.31 0.13 -16.69
C VAL A 12 8.38 -0.22 -17.84
N ALA A 13 8.92 -0.88 -18.86
CA ALA A 13 8.12 -1.44 -19.96
C ALA A 13 7.97 -2.95 -19.72
N ILE A 14 6.74 -3.42 -19.78
CA ILE A 14 6.44 -4.85 -19.66
C ILE A 14 5.62 -5.32 -20.86
N GLU A 15 5.79 -6.58 -21.22
CA GLU A 15 4.96 -7.22 -22.23
C GLU A 15 3.91 -8.07 -21.53
N ALA A 16 2.64 -7.66 -21.59
CA ALA A 16 1.55 -8.30 -20.87
C ALA A 16 0.20 -8.05 -21.54
N GLU A 17 -0.78 -8.88 -21.18
CA GLU A 17 -2.17 -8.61 -21.54
C GLU A 17 -2.71 -7.42 -20.74
N GLY A 18 -3.45 -6.53 -21.39
CA GLY A 18 -3.90 -5.29 -20.79
C GLY A 18 -4.86 -5.45 -19.61
N ASP A 19 -5.56 -6.55 -19.52
CA ASP A 19 -6.50 -6.86 -18.44
C ASP A 19 -5.84 -7.56 -17.24
N MET A 20 -4.55 -7.88 -17.34
CA MET A 20 -3.81 -8.45 -16.21
C MET A 20 -3.86 -7.48 -15.02
N PRO A 21 -4.14 -7.97 -13.79
CA PRO A 21 -4.09 -7.09 -12.61
C PRO A 21 -2.70 -6.49 -12.37
N LEU A 22 -2.66 -5.21 -12.02
CA LEU A 22 -1.42 -4.49 -11.71
C LEU A 22 -0.56 -5.21 -10.68
N LEU A 23 -1.19 -5.90 -9.72
CA LEU A 23 -0.49 -6.66 -8.68
C LEU A 23 0.55 -7.62 -9.28
N TRP A 24 0.17 -8.33 -10.34
CA TRP A 24 1.07 -9.31 -10.96
C TRP A 24 2.19 -8.65 -11.76
N ALA A 25 1.91 -7.50 -12.38
CA ALA A 25 2.97 -6.71 -13.01
C ALA A 25 4.04 -6.31 -11.97
N ILE A 26 3.61 -5.85 -10.81
CA ILE A 26 4.50 -5.44 -9.73
C ILE A 26 5.32 -6.64 -9.21
N ARG A 27 4.66 -7.77 -8.94
CA ARG A 27 5.31 -8.92 -8.32
C ARG A 27 6.14 -9.75 -9.30
N ASP A 28 5.59 -10.06 -10.48
CA ASP A 28 6.16 -11.06 -11.37
C ASP A 28 7.04 -10.45 -12.47
N PHE A 29 6.71 -9.24 -12.93
CA PHE A 29 7.49 -8.57 -13.98
C PHE A 29 8.53 -7.61 -13.42
N VAL A 30 8.24 -6.90 -12.34
CA VAL A 30 9.15 -5.93 -11.73
C VAL A 30 9.87 -6.51 -10.51
N SER A 31 9.45 -7.68 -10.05
CA SER A 31 10.06 -8.42 -8.93
C SER A 31 10.00 -7.66 -7.58
N LEU A 32 8.98 -6.83 -7.39
CA LEU A 32 8.71 -6.16 -6.12
C LEU A 32 7.67 -6.97 -5.34
N THR A 33 8.09 -7.68 -4.31
CA THR A 33 7.27 -8.69 -3.63
C THR A 33 6.63 -8.20 -2.33
N GLY A 34 6.86 -6.96 -1.93
CA GLY A 34 6.25 -6.38 -0.72
C GLY A 34 4.73 -6.21 -0.82
N THR A 35 4.21 -5.93 -2.00
CA THR A 35 2.77 -5.87 -2.27
C THR A 35 2.22 -7.30 -2.34
N LYS A 36 1.16 -7.60 -1.57
CA LYS A 36 0.71 -8.98 -1.35
C LYS A 36 -0.65 -9.26 -1.98
N PHE A 37 -0.82 -10.51 -2.41
CA PHE A 37 -2.11 -11.05 -2.83
C PHE A 37 -2.84 -11.66 -1.62
N GLY A 38 -4.11 -11.29 -1.44
CA GLY A 38 -4.97 -11.89 -0.42
C GLY A 38 -6.28 -12.37 -1.05
N CYS A 39 -7.29 -11.49 -1.12
CA CYS A 39 -8.63 -11.85 -1.61
C CYS A 39 -8.76 -11.86 -3.15
N GLY A 40 -7.99 -11.05 -3.86
CA GLY A 40 -8.09 -10.91 -5.33
C GLY A 40 -9.33 -10.13 -5.80
N ILE A 41 -10.15 -9.61 -4.90
CA ILE A 41 -11.42 -8.93 -5.21
C ILE A 41 -11.50 -7.51 -4.63
N GLY A 42 -10.38 -6.94 -4.22
CA GLY A 42 -10.30 -5.58 -3.74
C GLY A 42 -10.79 -5.35 -2.30
N GLN A 43 -11.00 -6.40 -1.50
CA GLN A 43 -11.59 -6.27 -0.17
C GLN A 43 -10.57 -6.26 0.97
N CYS A 44 -9.54 -7.11 0.94
CA CYS A 44 -8.64 -7.25 2.08
C CYS A 44 -7.63 -6.12 2.24
N GLY A 45 -7.27 -5.45 1.17
CA GLY A 45 -6.33 -4.33 1.19
C GLY A 45 -4.85 -4.70 1.20
N ALA A 46 -4.48 -5.98 1.25
CA ALA A 46 -3.08 -6.40 1.27
C ALA A 46 -2.30 -5.99 0.01
N CYS A 47 -3.01 -5.78 -1.10
CA CYS A 47 -2.44 -5.39 -2.39
C CYS A 47 -2.37 -3.87 -2.60
N THR A 48 -2.65 -3.06 -1.60
CA THR A 48 -2.70 -1.60 -1.74
C THR A 48 -1.37 -1.04 -2.20
N VAL A 49 -1.42 -0.22 -3.23
CA VAL A 49 -0.34 0.65 -3.69
C VAL A 49 -0.87 2.07 -3.76
N LEU A 50 0.02 3.05 -3.88
CA LEU A 50 -0.38 4.44 -4.11
C LEU A 50 -0.24 4.77 -5.59
N ILE A 51 -1.25 5.37 -6.19
CA ILE A 51 -1.17 5.97 -7.53
C ILE A 51 -1.46 7.45 -7.36
N ASP A 52 -0.46 8.28 -7.63
CA ASP A 52 -0.51 9.73 -7.40
C ASP A 52 -0.97 10.07 -5.97
N GLY A 53 -0.46 9.30 -4.99
CA GLY A 53 -0.76 9.48 -3.57
C GLY A 53 -2.07 8.87 -3.09
N LYS A 54 -2.87 8.27 -3.96
CA LYS A 54 -4.17 7.68 -3.61
C LYS A 54 -4.05 6.17 -3.43
N PRO A 55 -4.67 5.58 -2.39
CA PRO A 55 -4.61 4.14 -2.18
C PRO A 55 -5.49 3.41 -3.20
N ILE A 56 -4.89 2.47 -3.90
CA ILE A 56 -5.55 1.69 -4.95
C ILE A 56 -5.32 0.20 -4.68
N ARG A 57 -6.35 -0.60 -4.92
CA ARG A 57 -6.26 -2.07 -4.84
C ARG A 57 -5.68 -2.63 -6.14
N SER A 58 -4.41 -3.01 -6.11
CA SER A 58 -3.72 -3.47 -7.32
C SER A 58 -4.22 -4.82 -7.85
N CYS A 59 -4.89 -5.60 -7.02
CA CYS A 59 -5.43 -6.91 -7.45
C CYS A 59 -6.64 -6.80 -8.39
N THR A 60 -7.29 -5.63 -8.43
CA THR A 60 -8.48 -5.42 -9.28
C THR A 60 -8.28 -4.37 -10.36
N LEU A 61 -7.16 -3.66 -10.35
CA LEU A 61 -6.88 -2.65 -11.37
C LEU A 61 -6.17 -3.31 -12.57
N PRO A 62 -6.75 -3.27 -13.78
CA PRO A 62 -6.05 -3.74 -14.97
C PRO A 62 -4.78 -2.94 -15.22
N VAL A 63 -3.72 -3.62 -15.64
CA VAL A 63 -2.43 -2.96 -15.87
C VAL A 63 -2.52 -1.87 -16.94
N SER A 64 -3.40 -2.03 -17.93
CA SER A 64 -3.65 -1.02 -18.97
C SER A 64 -4.27 0.27 -18.43
N ALA A 65 -4.94 0.21 -17.28
CA ALA A 65 -5.55 1.37 -16.62
C ALA A 65 -4.65 2.00 -15.55
N ALA A 66 -3.48 1.43 -15.30
CA ALA A 66 -2.55 1.87 -14.25
C ALA A 66 -1.67 3.03 -14.74
N SER A 67 -2.24 4.22 -14.83
CA SER A 67 -1.52 5.42 -15.22
C SER A 67 -1.16 6.27 -14.00
N GLY A 68 -0.07 7.04 -14.10
CA GLY A 68 0.40 7.91 -13.03
C GLY A 68 1.61 7.33 -12.29
N LYS A 69 1.95 7.96 -11.17
CA LYS A 69 3.09 7.56 -10.34
C LYS A 69 2.66 6.48 -9.36
N ILE A 70 3.12 5.27 -9.60
CA ILE A 70 2.82 4.12 -8.73
C ILE A 70 3.91 4.04 -7.66
N THR A 71 3.49 4.03 -6.39
CA THR A 71 4.38 3.83 -5.25
C THR A 71 4.01 2.54 -4.55
N THR A 72 4.96 1.61 -4.46
CA THR A 72 4.84 0.40 -3.65
C THR A 72 5.53 0.61 -2.30
N ILE A 73 5.40 -0.36 -1.40
CA ILE A 73 6.05 -0.26 -0.08
C ILE A 73 7.58 -0.14 -0.21
N GLU A 74 8.16 -0.74 -1.24
CA GLU A 74 9.61 -0.66 -1.48
C GLU A 74 10.06 0.75 -1.89
N GLY A 75 9.17 1.55 -2.46
CA GLY A 75 9.47 2.90 -2.90
C GLY A 75 9.00 4.00 -1.97
N LEU A 76 8.48 3.65 -0.78
CA LEU A 76 7.96 4.66 0.15
C LEU A 76 9.08 5.54 0.71
N SER A 77 10.22 4.95 1.05
CA SER A 77 11.45 5.68 1.41
C SER A 77 12.68 4.81 1.11
N GLU A 78 13.82 5.45 0.87
CA GLU A 78 15.06 4.74 0.50
C GLU A 78 15.56 3.82 1.62
N ASN A 79 15.42 4.25 2.88
CA ASN A 79 15.99 3.58 4.04
C ASN A 79 14.92 3.00 4.97
N ASN A 80 13.70 2.84 4.51
CA ASN A 80 12.55 2.41 5.34
C ASN A 80 12.34 3.32 6.56
N ASP A 81 12.61 4.61 6.41
CA ASP A 81 12.60 5.59 7.49
C ASP A 81 11.46 6.61 7.36
N HIS A 82 10.47 6.33 6.54
CA HIS A 82 9.27 7.16 6.49
C HIS A 82 8.63 7.25 7.88
N PRO A 83 8.13 8.41 8.32
CA PRO A 83 7.55 8.56 9.67
C PRO A 83 6.52 7.51 10.04
N VAL A 84 5.71 7.06 9.08
CA VAL A 84 4.74 5.98 9.31
C VAL A 84 5.47 4.65 9.55
N GLN A 85 6.51 4.34 8.79
CA GLN A 85 7.30 3.12 9.00
C GLN A 85 7.98 3.12 10.36
N GLN A 86 8.53 4.26 10.79
CA GLN A 86 9.13 4.40 12.11
C GLN A 86 8.09 4.23 13.22
N ALA A 87 6.90 4.79 13.05
CA ALA A 87 5.80 4.62 14.00
C ALA A 87 5.36 3.15 14.10
N TRP A 88 5.36 2.42 12.98
CA TRP A 88 5.08 0.98 12.96
C TRP A 88 6.07 0.18 13.77
N ILE A 89 7.34 0.54 13.69
CA ILE A 89 8.41 -0.09 14.49
C ILE A 89 8.22 0.25 15.97
N GLU A 90 8.01 1.52 16.29
CA GLU A 90 7.83 1.98 17.67
C GLU A 90 6.63 1.31 18.36
N ALA A 91 5.51 1.20 17.66
CA ALA A 91 4.31 0.55 18.18
C ALA A 91 4.35 -0.98 18.10
N GLN A 92 5.39 -1.56 17.50
CA GLN A 92 5.55 -3.01 17.32
C GLN A 92 4.31 -3.65 16.69
N VAL A 93 3.84 -3.06 15.58
CA VAL A 93 2.56 -3.41 14.97
C VAL A 93 2.51 -4.85 14.45
N PRO A 94 3.48 -5.35 13.63
CA PRO A 94 3.30 -6.61 12.92
C PRO A 94 3.27 -7.84 13.83
N GLN A 95 2.46 -8.82 13.42
CA GLN A 95 2.63 -10.21 13.83
C GLN A 95 3.15 -11.02 12.64
N CYS A 96 2.27 -11.57 11.78
CA CYS A 96 2.75 -12.31 10.61
C CYS A 96 3.37 -11.39 9.54
N GLY A 97 3.00 -10.14 9.52
CA GLY A 97 3.54 -9.13 8.59
C GLY A 97 2.88 -9.08 7.22
N TYR A 98 1.99 -10.01 6.90
CA TYR A 98 1.46 -10.16 5.53
C TYR A 98 0.66 -8.97 5.04
N CYS A 99 -0.17 -8.37 5.89
CA CYS A 99 -1.02 -7.22 5.53
C CYS A 99 -0.32 -5.87 5.68
N GLN A 100 0.90 -5.83 6.20
CA GLN A 100 1.45 -4.57 6.71
C GLN A 100 1.84 -3.58 5.62
N SER A 101 2.28 -4.03 4.45
CA SER A 101 2.53 -3.12 3.33
C SER A 101 1.26 -2.35 2.95
N GLY A 102 0.13 -3.03 2.86
CA GLY A 102 -1.16 -2.39 2.61
C GLY A 102 -1.61 -1.48 3.75
N GLN A 103 -1.41 -1.90 4.99
CA GLN A 103 -1.74 -1.09 6.16
C GLN A 103 -0.94 0.22 6.17
N ILE A 104 0.37 0.14 5.96
CA ILE A 104 1.26 1.30 5.97
C ILE A 104 0.88 2.27 4.85
N LEU A 105 0.68 1.80 3.63
CA LEU A 105 0.36 2.68 2.50
C LEU A 105 -1.00 3.34 2.65
N ASN A 106 -2.00 2.65 3.19
CA ASN A 106 -3.28 3.28 3.52
C ASN A 106 -3.12 4.37 4.59
N ALA A 107 -2.29 4.11 5.61
CA ALA A 107 -2.01 5.10 6.65
C ALA A 107 -1.27 6.32 6.10
N VAL A 108 -0.30 6.12 5.21
CA VAL A 108 0.41 7.21 4.53
C VAL A 108 -0.58 8.09 3.77
N ALA A 109 -1.48 7.49 2.99
CA ALA A 109 -2.48 8.23 2.23
C ALA A 109 -3.41 9.03 3.15
N LEU A 110 -3.83 8.45 4.28
CA LEU A 110 -4.65 9.16 5.26
C LEU A 110 -3.92 10.37 5.81
N LEU A 111 -2.67 10.21 6.27
CA LEU A 111 -1.92 11.28 6.92
C LEU A 111 -1.48 12.39 5.96
N GLU A 112 -1.33 12.09 4.68
CA GLU A 112 -1.07 13.11 3.67
C GLU A 112 -2.28 14.01 3.44
N GLN A 113 -3.48 13.46 3.50
CA GLN A 113 -4.72 14.22 3.36
C GLN A 113 -5.14 14.90 4.65
N ASN A 114 -4.90 14.26 5.79
CA ASN A 114 -5.29 14.75 7.11
C ASN A 114 -4.16 14.46 8.11
N PRO A 115 -3.25 15.42 8.37
CA PRO A 115 -2.10 15.19 9.26
C PRO A 115 -2.45 14.95 10.72
N SER A 116 -3.67 15.29 11.15
CA SER A 116 -4.12 15.16 12.54
C SER A 116 -5.50 14.49 12.58
N PRO A 117 -5.63 13.23 12.12
CA PRO A 117 -6.94 12.57 12.09
C PRO A 117 -7.43 12.25 13.50
N SER A 118 -8.74 12.34 13.70
CA SER A 118 -9.39 11.82 14.89
C SER A 118 -9.40 10.29 14.89
N ASP A 119 -9.64 9.67 16.05
CA ASP A 119 -9.73 8.21 16.14
C ASP A 119 -10.80 7.65 15.21
N GLU A 120 -11.92 8.35 15.06
CA GLU A 120 -12.99 7.94 14.14
C GLU A 120 -12.55 8.01 12.68
N GLU A 121 -11.82 9.06 12.31
CA GLU A 121 -11.27 9.20 10.95
C GLU A 121 -10.25 8.12 10.64
N ILE A 122 -9.39 7.77 11.61
CA ILE A 122 -8.43 6.67 11.49
C ILE A 122 -9.20 5.36 11.27
N HIS A 123 -10.19 5.09 12.11
CA HIS A 123 -11.00 3.87 12.01
C HIS A 123 -11.66 3.75 10.64
N ARG A 124 -12.28 4.82 10.18
CA ARG A 124 -12.96 4.85 8.88
C ARG A 124 -11.98 4.62 7.71
N ALA A 125 -10.84 5.29 7.73
CA ALA A 125 -9.84 5.18 6.67
C ALA A 125 -9.19 3.79 6.61
N MET A 126 -9.00 3.14 7.77
CA MET A 126 -8.30 1.86 7.87
C MET A 126 -9.23 0.64 7.88
N ASP A 127 -10.53 0.86 7.91
CA ASP A 127 -11.53 -0.23 8.00
C ASP A 127 -11.50 -1.19 6.80
N GLY A 128 -11.09 -0.70 5.64
CA GLY A 128 -10.98 -1.50 4.42
C GLY A 128 -9.73 -2.36 4.32
N VAL A 129 -8.84 -2.35 5.32
CA VAL A 129 -7.61 -3.15 5.30
C VAL A 129 -7.65 -4.16 6.44
N LEU A 130 -7.65 -5.44 6.07
CA LEU A 130 -7.87 -6.53 7.03
C LEU A 130 -6.55 -7.04 7.61
N CYS A 131 -6.56 -7.36 8.89
CA CYS A 131 -5.46 -8.03 9.58
C CYS A 131 -5.99 -9.26 10.31
N ARG A 132 -5.65 -10.44 9.84
CA ARG A 132 -6.13 -11.69 10.44
C ARG A 132 -5.55 -11.91 11.84
N CYS A 133 -4.37 -11.36 12.10
CA CYS A 133 -3.74 -11.40 13.43
C CYS A 133 -4.37 -10.42 14.43
N GLY A 134 -5.22 -9.50 13.94
CA GLY A 134 -5.93 -8.56 14.81
C GLY A 134 -5.08 -7.43 15.37
N THR A 135 -4.08 -6.95 14.63
CA THR A 135 -3.16 -5.90 15.11
C THR A 135 -3.77 -4.48 15.06
N TYR A 136 -5.06 -4.35 14.89
CA TYR A 136 -5.76 -3.06 14.72
C TYR A 136 -5.48 -2.03 15.83
N PRO A 137 -5.46 -2.39 17.14
CA PRO A 137 -5.12 -1.40 18.16
C PRO A 137 -3.71 -0.83 18.03
N ARG A 138 -2.74 -1.66 17.62
CA ARG A 138 -1.36 -1.22 17.38
C ARG A 138 -1.25 -0.35 16.14
N ILE A 139 -1.99 -0.68 15.07
CA ILE A 139 -2.08 0.12 13.84
C ILE A 139 -2.59 1.52 14.18
N ARG A 140 -3.69 1.61 14.92
CA ARG A 140 -4.26 2.90 15.33
C ARG A 140 -3.25 3.70 16.15
N LYS A 141 -2.58 3.06 17.11
CA LYS A 141 -1.55 3.71 17.93
C LYS A 141 -0.39 4.23 17.07
N ALA A 142 0.08 3.43 16.10
CA ALA A 142 1.14 3.85 15.19
C ALA A 142 0.74 5.07 14.37
N ILE A 143 -0.49 5.12 13.87
CA ILE A 143 -1.00 6.28 13.13
C ILE A 143 -1.04 7.52 14.05
N GLN A 144 -1.47 7.37 15.30
CA GLN A 144 -1.46 8.46 16.27
C GLN A 144 -0.03 8.97 16.53
N ILE A 145 0.95 8.08 16.64
CA ILE A 145 2.37 8.44 16.80
C ILE A 145 2.87 9.22 15.58
N ALA A 146 2.51 8.80 14.39
CA ALA A 146 2.93 9.45 13.13
C ALA A 146 2.17 10.75 12.84
N SER A 147 1.05 10.99 13.49
CA SER A 147 0.23 12.19 13.27
C SER A 147 0.85 13.43 13.94
N LYS A 148 0.49 14.58 13.41
CA LYS A 148 1.03 15.87 13.88
C LYS A 148 -0.03 16.71 14.58
#